data_b92cc56efbde9900b7a2b43f95a62383
#
_entry.id   b92cc56efbde9900b7a2b43f95a62383
#
_cell.length_a   1.000
_cell.length_b   1.000
_cell.length_c   1.000
_cell.angle_alpha   90.00
_cell.angle_beta   90.00
_cell.angle_gamma   90.00
#
_symmetry.space_group_name_H-M   'P 1'
#
loop_
_entity.id
_entity.type
_entity.pdbx_description
1 polymer ?
#
loop_
_entity_poly.entity_id
_entity_poly.type
_entity_poly.pdbx_seq_one_letter_code
_entity_poly.pdbx_strand_id
1 'polypeptide(L)'
;MNQARNVIRYVNAAHVIDHMFMLIFPAAVLGMTQAFGLDYAGLIGLSLGGFIAFGACSLPAGWLGDHWSRRQMMLLFFFGIGGASILTGLSNSPSMLVIGLTLMGIFAAIYHPVGTAMLVAYAQNRGREIGINGMWGNLGVAFSAL
;
A
#
# COMPACT_ATOMS: atom_id res chain seq x y z
N MET A 1 -7.50 -14.58 -23.40
CA MET A 1 -6.49 -15.17 -22.50
C MET A 1 -5.41 -14.19 -22.03
N ASN A 2 -4.85 -13.33 -22.90
CA ASN A 2 -3.77 -12.42 -22.52
C ASN A 2 -4.20 -11.32 -21.52
N GLN A 3 -5.39 -10.73 -21.69
CA GLN A 3 -5.87 -9.63 -20.84
C GLN A 3 -6.05 -10.06 -19.37
N ALA A 4 -6.76 -11.17 -19.10
CA ALA A 4 -6.97 -11.66 -17.73
C ALA A 4 -5.65 -11.94 -17.01
N ARG A 5 -4.70 -12.61 -17.69
CA ARG A 5 -3.38 -12.89 -17.14
C ARG A 5 -2.60 -11.61 -16.80
N ASN A 6 -2.68 -10.60 -17.67
CA ASN A 6 -2.00 -9.33 -17.41
C ASN A 6 -2.62 -8.60 -16.21
N VAL A 7 -3.96 -8.57 -16.10
CA VAL A 7 -4.63 -7.97 -14.93
C VAL A 7 -4.17 -8.65 -13.64
N ILE A 8 -4.17 -9.99 -13.60
CA ILE A 8 -3.72 -10.75 -12.42
C ILE A 8 -2.26 -10.43 -12.07
N ARG A 9 -1.37 -10.32 -13.05
CA ARG A 9 0.04 -9.94 -12.82
C ARG A 9 0.17 -8.54 -12.21
N TYR A 10 -0.58 -7.55 -12.73
CA TYR A 10 -0.58 -6.19 -12.17
C TYR A 10 -1.14 -6.15 -10.75
N VAL A 11 -2.20 -6.90 -10.46
CA VAL A 11 -2.77 -7.01 -9.11
C VAL A 11 -1.78 -7.68 -8.16
N ASN A 12 -1.06 -8.72 -8.59
CA ASN A 12 -0.02 -9.34 -7.77
C ASN A 12 1.15 -8.38 -7.50
N ALA A 13 1.62 -7.64 -8.50
CA ALA A 13 2.65 -6.61 -8.32
C ALA A 13 2.18 -5.50 -7.36
N ALA A 14 0.91 -5.09 -7.47
CA ALA A 14 0.32 -4.12 -6.57
C ALA A 14 0.32 -4.61 -5.11
N HIS A 15 0.09 -5.91 -4.86
CA HIS A 15 0.12 -6.48 -3.49
C HIS A 15 1.51 -6.43 -2.86
N VAL A 16 2.56 -6.70 -3.66
CA VAL A 16 3.94 -6.50 -3.19
C VAL A 16 4.18 -5.06 -2.79
N ILE A 17 3.82 -4.13 -3.68
CA ILE A 17 4.02 -2.69 -3.47
C ILE A 17 3.25 -2.20 -2.24
N ASP A 18 1.98 -2.60 -2.10
CA ASP A 18 1.14 -2.22 -0.96
C ASP A 18 1.78 -2.58 0.37
N HIS A 19 2.12 -3.85 0.56
CA HIS A 19 2.71 -4.33 1.81
C HIS A 19 4.13 -3.77 2.03
N MET A 20 4.95 -3.69 0.98
CA MET A 20 6.31 -3.17 1.08
C MET A 20 6.30 -1.70 1.55
N PHE A 21 5.52 -0.84 0.90
CA PHE A 21 5.51 0.58 1.24
C PHE A 21 4.82 0.88 2.57
N MET A 22 3.80 0.12 2.97
CA MET A 22 3.19 0.25 4.28
C MET A 22 4.13 -0.14 5.42
N LEU A 23 5.08 -1.05 5.18
CA LEU A 23 5.95 -1.61 6.23
C LEU A 23 7.41 -1.13 6.17
N ILE A 24 7.84 -0.44 5.10
CA ILE A 24 9.23 0.04 4.98
C ILE A 24 9.58 1.04 6.09
N PHE A 25 8.67 1.93 6.48
CA PHE A 25 8.93 2.90 7.54
C PHE A 25 9.12 2.22 8.91
N PRO A 26 8.23 1.31 9.39
CA PRO A 26 8.48 0.55 10.61
C PRO A 26 9.80 -0.24 10.59
N ALA A 27 10.24 -0.73 9.43
CA ALA A 27 11.51 -1.44 9.30
C ALA A 27 12.72 -0.47 9.38
N ALA A 28 12.62 0.71 8.76
CA ALA A 28 13.70 1.70 8.68
C ALA A 28 13.85 2.55 9.96
N VAL A 29 12.87 2.58 10.83
CA VAL A 29 12.75 3.54 11.94
C VAL A 29 13.93 3.52 12.90
N LEU A 30 14.55 2.37 13.11
CA LEU A 30 15.72 2.25 14.01
C LEU A 30 16.92 3.09 13.53
N GLY A 31 17.11 3.21 12.21
CA GLY A 31 18.15 4.06 11.61
C GLY A 31 17.81 5.56 11.62
N MET A 32 16.57 5.93 11.95
CA MET A 32 16.09 7.31 11.84
C MET A 32 16.10 8.08 13.18
N THR A 33 16.33 7.41 14.30
CA THR A 33 16.26 8.00 15.65
C THR A 33 17.16 9.22 15.82
N GLN A 34 18.40 9.14 15.34
CA GLN A 34 19.35 10.26 15.42
C GLN A 34 18.97 11.43 14.51
N ALA A 35 18.48 11.13 13.31
CA ALA A 35 18.15 12.16 12.31
C ALA A 35 16.95 13.02 12.73
N PHE A 36 15.98 12.43 13.44
CA PHE A 36 14.75 13.11 13.86
C PHE A 36 14.73 13.49 15.35
N GLY A 37 15.74 13.08 16.13
CA GLY A 37 15.80 13.37 17.57
C GLY A 37 14.66 12.75 18.39
N LEU A 38 14.06 11.67 17.88
CA LEU A 38 12.96 10.94 18.51
C LEU A 38 13.41 9.52 18.85
N ASP A 39 12.88 8.97 19.93
CA ASP A 39 13.05 7.56 20.25
C ASP A 39 12.22 6.66 19.31
N TYR A 40 12.43 5.36 19.43
CA TYR A 40 11.73 4.35 18.62
C TYR A 40 10.19 4.49 18.73
N ALA A 41 9.66 4.66 19.93
CA ALA A 41 8.22 4.76 20.17
C ALA A 41 7.63 6.04 19.54
N GLY A 42 8.33 7.16 19.68
CA GLY A 42 7.96 8.43 19.05
C GLY A 42 7.91 8.35 17.54
N LEU A 43 8.94 7.74 16.93
CA LEU A 43 8.97 7.55 15.46
C LEU A 43 7.88 6.60 14.97
N ILE A 44 7.71 5.43 15.59
CA ILE A 44 6.61 4.50 15.23
C ILE A 44 5.26 5.18 15.38
N GLY A 45 5.06 6.01 16.39
CA GLY A 45 3.84 6.79 16.59
C GLY A 45 3.47 7.68 15.40
N LEU A 46 4.46 8.17 14.63
CA LEU A 46 4.21 8.97 13.42
C LEU A 46 3.50 8.19 12.31
N SER A 47 3.61 6.87 12.28
CA SER A 47 2.93 6.02 11.29
C SER A 47 1.46 5.75 11.60
N LEU A 48 0.99 6.07 12.82
CA LEU A 48 -0.38 5.78 13.25
C LEU A 48 -1.42 6.42 12.33
N GLY A 49 -1.21 7.67 11.90
CA GLY A 49 -2.09 8.35 10.93
C GLY A 49 -2.23 7.57 9.63
N GLY A 50 -1.14 6.98 9.13
CA GLY A 50 -1.13 6.14 7.94
C GLY A 50 -1.95 4.86 8.09
N PHE A 51 -1.79 4.14 9.18
CA PHE A 51 -2.56 2.92 9.45
C PHE A 51 -4.05 3.20 9.68
N ILE A 52 -4.39 4.30 10.38
CA ILE A 52 -5.79 4.73 10.54
C ILE A 52 -6.38 5.08 9.17
N ALA A 53 -5.67 5.86 8.36
CA ALA A 53 -6.11 6.24 7.02
C ALA A 53 -6.29 5.01 6.11
N PHE A 54 -5.37 4.05 6.15
CA PHE A 54 -5.47 2.78 5.45
C PHE A 54 -6.77 2.03 5.77
N GLY A 55 -7.09 1.87 7.05
CA GLY A 55 -8.34 1.24 7.48
C GLY A 55 -9.58 2.04 7.09
N ALA A 56 -9.62 3.33 7.42
CA ALA A 56 -10.78 4.19 7.21
C ALA A 56 -11.10 4.43 5.73
N CYS A 57 -10.07 4.60 4.88
CA CYS A 57 -10.25 4.86 3.46
C CYS A 57 -10.55 3.60 2.62
N SER A 58 -10.41 2.40 3.18
CA SER A 58 -10.71 1.15 2.45
C SER A 58 -12.17 1.04 2.03
N LEU A 59 -13.12 1.45 2.89
CA LEU A 59 -14.54 1.42 2.55
C LEU A 59 -14.90 2.39 1.41
N PRO A 60 -14.57 3.70 1.48
CA PRO A 60 -14.82 4.61 0.37
C PRO A 60 -14.06 4.23 -0.90
N ALA A 61 -12.85 3.68 -0.80
CA ALA A 61 -12.11 3.20 -1.96
C ALA A 61 -12.83 2.03 -2.67
N GLY A 62 -13.37 1.09 -1.92
CA GLY A 62 -14.19 0.00 -2.46
C GLY A 62 -15.44 0.51 -3.14
N TRP A 63 -16.18 1.41 -2.49
CA TRP A 63 -17.36 2.04 -3.07
C TRP A 63 -17.05 2.78 -4.38
N LEU A 64 -15.98 3.58 -4.42
CA LEU A 64 -15.54 4.26 -5.64
C LEU A 64 -15.13 3.27 -6.73
N GLY A 65 -14.44 2.18 -6.37
CA GLY A 65 -14.05 1.13 -7.31
C GLY A 65 -15.24 0.46 -7.99
N ASP A 66 -16.37 0.32 -7.29
CA ASP A 66 -17.58 -0.27 -7.83
C ASP A 66 -18.43 0.72 -8.65
N HIS A 67 -18.43 2.04 -8.31
CA HIS A 67 -19.28 3.04 -8.94
C HIS A 67 -18.57 3.86 -10.04
N TRP A 68 -17.26 3.93 -10.01
CA TRP A 68 -16.48 4.68 -11.00
C TRP A 68 -15.69 3.74 -11.92
N SER A 69 -14.48 3.31 -11.50
CA SER A 69 -13.65 2.42 -12.31
C SER A 69 -12.54 1.79 -11.48
N ARG A 70 -12.55 0.45 -11.40
CA ARG A 70 -11.48 -0.29 -10.73
C ARG A 70 -10.11 -0.03 -11.35
N ARG A 71 -10.04 0.12 -12.69
CA ARG A 71 -8.78 0.44 -13.38
C ARG A 71 -8.24 1.80 -12.96
N GLN A 72 -9.09 2.83 -12.91
CA GLN A 72 -8.68 4.17 -12.52
C GLN A 72 -8.28 4.22 -11.05
N MET A 73 -9.00 3.51 -10.18
CA MET A 73 -8.62 3.37 -8.78
C MET A 73 -7.25 2.72 -8.62
N MET A 74 -6.93 1.68 -9.40
CA MET A 74 -5.59 1.08 -9.37
C MET A 74 -4.50 2.01 -9.92
N LEU A 75 -4.80 2.87 -10.89
CA LEU A 75 -3.87 3.93 -11.31
C LEU A 75 -3.63 4.94 -10.18
N LEU A 76 -4.70 5.37 -9.49
CA LEU A 76 -4.56 6.22 -8.29
C LEU A 76 -3.73 5.54 -7.20
N PHE A 77 -3.91 4.25 -6.99
CA PHE A 77 -3.06 3.48 -6.07
C PHE A 77 -1.57 3.59 -6.45
N PHE A 78 -1.20 3.25 -7.69
CA PHE A 78 0.21 3.23 -8.10
C PHE A 78 0.86 4.61 -8.07
N PHE A 79 0.22 5.62 -8.65
CA PHE A 79 0.77 6.99 -8.67
C PHE A 79 0.71 7.64 -7.29
N GLY A 80 -0.36 7.39 -6.54
CA GLY A 80 -0.55 7.95 -5.21
C GLY A 80 0.46 7.40 -4.19
N ILE A 81 0.62 6.07 -4.12
CA ILE A 81 1.58 5.47 -3.19
C ILE A 81 3.01 5.83 -3.59
N GLY A 82 3.33 5.86 -4.89
CA GLY A 82 4.64 6.29 -5.37
C GLY A 82 4.94 7.75 -5.03
N GLY A 83 4.01 8.67 -5.28
CA GLY A 83 4.16 10.08 -4.92
C GLY A 83 4.25 10.31 -3.41
N ALA A 84 3.42 9.62 -2.62
CA ALA A 84 3.48 9.67 -1.16
C ALA A 84 4.80 9.13 -0.62
N SER A 85 5.35 8.08 -1.24
CA SER A 85 6.65 7.51 -0.86
C SER A 85 7.80 8.46 -1.13
N ILE A 86 7.79 9.15 -2.28
CA ILE A 86 8.79 10.18 -2.59
C ILE A 86 8.69 11.33 -1.57
N LEU A 87 7.49 11.82 -1.28
CA LEU A 87 7.27 12.86 -0.29
C LEU A 87 7.79 12.44 1.10
N THR A 88 7.50 11.20 1.51
CA THR A 88 7.99 10.64 2.77
C THR A 88 9.52 10.53 2.78
N GLY A 89 10.12 10.06 1.71
CA GLY A 89 11.60 9.95 1.58
C GLY A 89 12.33 11.30 1.58
N LEU A 90 11.67 12.38 1.16
CA LEU A 90 12.20 13.74 1.19
C LEU A 90 11.91 14.47 2.51
N SER A 91 11.28 13.82 3.48
CA SER A 91 10.90 14.45 4.75
C SER A 91 12.12 14.78 5.60
N ASN A 92 12.16 16.01 6.08
CA ASN A 92 13.20 16.52 6.99
C ASN A 92 12.64 16.92 8.36
N SER A 93 11.38 16.63 8.63
CA SER A 93 10.71 16.92 9.90
C SER A 93 9.67 15.85 10.26
N PRO A 94 9.37 15.63 11.55
CA PRO A 94 8.32 14.71 11.98
C PRO A 94 6.95 15.02 11.36
N SER A 95 6.59 16.28 11.19
CA SER A 95 5.32 16.69 10.57
C SER A 95 5.23 16.28 9.12
N MET A 96 6.32 16.41 8.36
CA MET A 96 6.35 15.93 6.95
C MET A 96 6.23 14.42 6.87
N LEU A 97 6.87 13.68 7.79
CA LEU A 97 6.72 12.22 7.90
C LEU A 97 5.26 11.84 8.14
N VAL A 98 4.58 12.47 9.11
CA VAL A 98 3.16 12.20 9.39
C VAL A 98 2.31 12.43 8.15
N ILE A 99 2.50 13.54 7.44
CA ILE A 99 1.74 13.85 6.22
C ILE A 99 2.01 12.78 5.14
N GLY A 100 3.28 12.50 4.87
CA GLY A 100 3.67 11.52 3.85
C GLY A 100 3.14 10.12 4.14
N LEU A 101 3.30 9.64 5.38
CA LEU A 101 2.81 8.34 5.83
C LEU A 101 1.27 8.26 5.81
N THR A 102 0.58 9.35 6.16
CA THR A 102 -0.89 9.40 6.09
C THR A 102 -1.38 9.34 4.64
N LEU A 103 -0.76 10.09 3.73
CA LEU A 103 -1.06 10.01 2.30
C LEU A 103 -0.77 8.61 1.74
N MET A 104 0.33 7.99 2.15
CA MET A 104 0.65 6.61 1.78
C MET A 104 -0.47 5.66 2.21
N GLY A 105 -0.97 5.76 3.45
CA GLY A 105 -2.09 4.97 3.95
C GLY A 105 -3.39 5.18 3.17
N ILE A 106 -3.70 6.44 2.79
CA ILE A 106 -4.88 6.75 1.97
C ILE A 106 -4.82 6.03 0.62
N PHE A 107 -3.70 6.10 -0.08
CA PHE A 107 -3.56 5.46 -1.39
C PHE A 107 -3.43 3.93 -1.29
N ALA A 108 -2.74 3.41 -0.29
CA ALA A 108 -2.65 1.98 -0.01
C ALA A 108 -4.02 1.35 0.28
N ALA A 109 -4.93 2.08 0.92
CA ALA A 109 -6.31 1.64 1.20
C ALA A 109 -7.10 1.18 -0.04
N ILE A 110 -6.67 1.60 -1.23
CA ILE A 110 -7.32 1.26 -2.50
C ILE A 110 -7.09 -0.21 -2.86
N TYR A 111 -5.91 -0.74 -2.55
CA TYR A 111 -5.50 -2.04 -3.08
C TYR A 111 -6.45 -3.19 -2.66
N HIS A 112 -6.70 -3.35 -1.37
CA HIS A 112 -7.42 -4.52 -0.88
C HIS A 112 -8.86 -4.63 -1.43
N PRO A 113 -9.72 -3.61 -1.38
CA PRO A 113 -11.06 -3.74 -1.93
C PRO A 113 -11.07 -3.81 -3.46
N VAL A 114 -10.27 -2.99 -4.14
CA VAL A 114 -10.32 -2.86 -5.61
C VAL A 114 -9.50 -3.95 -6.29
N GLY A 115 -8.27 -4.17 -5.85
CA GLY A 115 -7.36 -5.17 -6.42
C GLY A 115 -7.90 -6.59 -6.24
N THR A 116 -8.40 -6.93 -5.04
CA THR A 116 -9.00 -8.25 -4.78
C THR A 116 -10.27 -8.46 -5.62
N ALA A 117 -11.13 -7.44 -5.76
CA ALA A 117 -12.29 -7.52 -6.63
C ALA A 117 -11.91 -7.74 -8.10
N MET A 118 -10.85 -7.09 -8.59
CA MET A 118 -10.30 -7.34 -9.93
C MET A 118 -9.74 -8.76 -10.04
N LEU A 119 -8.96 -9.22 -9.06
CA LEU A 119 -8.42 -10.58 -9.05
C LEU A 119 -9.52 -11.62 -9.22
N VAL A 120 -10.57 -11.53 -8.38
CA VAL A 120 -11.70 -12.47 -8.40
C VAL A 120 -12.48 -12.41 -9.71
N ALA A 121 -12.63 -11.22 -10.31
CA ALA A 121 -13.34 -11.04 -11.57
C ALA A 121 -12.62 -11.67 -12.79
N TYR A 122 -11.28 -11.69 -12.76
CA TYR A 122 -10.48 -12.24 -13.88
C TYR A 122 -9.93 -13.65 -13.61
N ALA A 123 -10.06 -14.17 -12.40
CA ALA A 123 -9.55 -15.49 -12.02
C ALA A 123 -10.42 -16.62 -12.58
N GLN A 124 -9.81 -17.60 -13.23
CA GLN A 124 -10.47 -18.86 -13.61
C GLN A 124 -10.67 -19.78 -12.40
N ASN A 125 -9.66 -19.87 -11.54
CA ASN A 125 -9.70 -20.58 -10.25
C ASN A 125 -9.45 -19.57 -9.13
N ARG A 126 -10.53 -19.08 -8.52
CA ARG A 126 -10.49 -18.01 -7.52
C ARG A 126 -9.63 -18.37 -6.31
N GLY A 127 -9.77 -19.57 -5.77
CA GLY A 127 -9.01 -20.01 -4.60
C GLY A 127 -7.51 -20.04 -4.87
N ARG A 128 -7.10 -20.59 -6.02
CA ARG A 128 -5.70 -20.63 -6.43
C ARG A 128 -5.12 -19.23 -6.63
N GLU A 129 -5.81 -18.36 -7.35
CA GLU A 129 -5.30 -17.01 -7.64
C GLU A 129 -5.25 -16.13 -6.38
N ILE A 130 -6.20 -16.25 -5.45
CA ILE A 130 -6.15 -15.59 -4.14
C ILE A 130 -4.96 -16.10 -3.34
N GLY A 131 -4.70 -17.41 -3.31
CA GLY A 131 -3.54 -17.98 -2.62
C GLY A 131 -2.21 -17.47 -3.20
N ILE A 132 -2.06 -17.43 -4.52
CA ILE A 132 -0.89 -16.87 -5.20
C ILE A 132 -0.75 -15.38 -4.88
N ASN A 133 -1.82 -14.62 -4.92
CA ASN A 133 -1.82 -13.20 -4.59
C ASN A 133 -1.37 -12.96 -3.13
N GLY A 134 -1.81 -13.80 -2.18
CA GLY A 134 -1.33 -13.75 -0.80
C GLY A 134 0.18 -13.99 -0.68
N MET A 135 0.75 -14.89 -1.49
CA MET A 135 2.21 -15.07 -1.55
C MET A 135 2.94 -13.80 -2.00
N TRP A 136 2.41 -13.10 -3.02
CA TRP A 136 2.98 -11.82 -3.47
C TRP A 136 2.93 -10.75 -2.38
N GLY A 137 1.83 -10.66 -1.60
CA GLY A 137 1.75 -9.77 -0.44
C GLY A 137 2.83 -10.08 0.60
N ASN A 138 3.01 -11.36 0.93
CA ASN A 138 4.06 -11.78 1.87
C ASN A 138 5.48 -11.48 1.36
N LEU A 139 5.72 -11.54 0.05
CA LEU A 139 6.97 -11.05 -0.53
C LEU A 139 7.16 -9.56 -0.30
N GLY A 140 6.10 -8.75 -0.40
CA GLY A 140 6.14 -7.32 -0.07
C GLY A 140 6.54 -7.07 1.39
N VAL A 141 5.99 -7.84 2.32
CA VAL A 141 6.41 -7.82 3.74
C VAL A 141 7.90 -8.14 3.89
N ALA A 142 8.38 -9.20 3.22
CA ALA A 142 9.78 -9.59 3.29
C ALA A 142 10.71 -8.51 2.72
N PHE A 143 10.35 -7.90 1.59
CA PHE A 143 11.14 -6.84 0.96
C PHE A 143 11.18 -5.53 1.76
N SER A 144 10.20 -5.27 2.63
CA SER A 144 10.22 -4.07 3.48
C SER A 144 11.34 -4.08 4.52
N ALA A 145 11.89 -5.25 4.84
CA ALA A 145 12.95 -5.42 5.84
C ALA A 145 14.37 -5.49 5.25
N LEU A 146 14.51 -5.44 3.91
CA LEU A 146 15.80 -5.45 3.20
C LEU A 146 16.26 -4.03 2.89
#